data_2b9dff03243b8e82a6688a15640cbf9e
#
_entry.id   2b9dff03243b8e82a6688a15640cbf9e
#
_cell.length_a   1.000
_cell.length_b   1.000
_cell.length_c   1.000
_cell.angle_alpha   90.00
_cell.angle_beta   90.00
_cell.angle_gamma   90.00
#
_symmetry.space_group_name_H-M   'P 1'
#
loop_
_entity.id
_entity.type
_entity.pdbx_description
1 polymer ?
#
loop_
_entity_poly.entity_id
_entity_poly.type
_entity_poly.pdbx_seq_one_letter_code
_entity_poly.pdbx_strand_id
1 'polypeptide(L)'
;NMNDHAEVSKKIRKQFASSESEIERIDLEVEINKGFMNVWYLILFGEFEEASEKLKSYSQLSSSYLVYDSKAMINFYKLSGYLNLMSGNVDASISFYDQIPRELLDADNYHLYFYALAVKAKGNKEKSNELFEYLANYNFAGWANSIIRSLAQSQLKA
;
A
#
# COMPACT_ATOMS: atom_id res chain seq x y z
N ASN A 1 -39.23 -6.66 36.47
CA ASN A 1 -38.19 -7.03 37.44
C ASN A 1 -37.00 -6.07 37.23
N MET A 2 -36.51 -5.41 38.30
CA MET A 2 -35.42 -4.42 38.19
C MET A 2 -34.14 -4.99 37.62
N ASN A 3 -33.87 -6.28 37.85
CA ASN A 3 -32.67 -6.96 37.28
C ASN A 3 -32.75 -7.11 35.78
N ASP A 4 -33.90 -7.33 35.19
CA ASP A 4 -34.10 -7.47 33.75
C ASP A 4 -33.84 -6.15 33.02
N HIS A 5 -34.23 -5.01 33.60
CA HIS A 5 -33.95 -3.69 33.06
C HIS A 5 -32.43 -3.36 33.05
N ALA A 6 -31.73 -3.74 34.10
CA ALA A 6 -30.29 -3.51 34.19
C ALA A 6 -29.51 -4.33 33.13
N GLU A 7 -29.93 -5.58 32.92
CA GLU A 7 -29.30 -6.47 31.94
C GLU A 7 -29.56 -6.03 30.48
N VAL A 8 -30.81 -5.63 30.19
CA VAL A 8 -31.20 -5.07 28.90
C VAL A 8 -30.44 -3.77 28.61
N SER A 9 -30.34 -2.88 29.59
CA SER A 9 -29.59 -1.62 29.45
C SER A 9 -28.09 -1.88 29.20
N LYS A 10 -27.50 -2.89 29.84
CA LYS A 10 -26.12 -3.29 29.63
C LYS A 10 -25.88 -3.85 28.21
N LYS A 11 -26.79 -4.66 27.71
CA LYS A 11 -26.73 -5.20 26.32
C LYS A 11 -26.85 -4.08 25.29
N ILE A 12 -27.80 -3.16 25.49
CA ILE A 12 -27.98 -2.00 24.59
C ILE A 12 -26.72 -1.14 24.56
N ARG A 13 -26.16 -0.76 25.73
CA ARG A 13 -24.91 0.02 25.79
C ARG A 13 -23.74 -0.67 25.08
N LYS A 14 -23.60 -1.99 25.26
CA LYS A 14 -22.56 -2.77 24.59
C LYS A 14 -22.75 -2.75 23.06
N GLN A 15 -23.98 -2.83 22.59
CA GLN A 15 -24.29 -2.79 21.16
C GLN A 15 -24.07 -1.39 20.56
N PHE A 16 -24.41 -0.32 21.29
CA PHE A 16 -24.09 1.05 20.88
C PHE A 16 -22.59 1.31 20.81
N ALA A 17 -21.83 0.92 21.82
CA ALA A 17 -20.37 1.06 21.82
C ALA A 17 -19.72 0.26 20.68
N SER A 18 -20.24 -0.93 20.35
CA SER A 18 -19.80 -1.72 19.20
C SER A 18 -20.12 -1.02 17.86
N SER A 19 -21.27 -0.36 17.76
CA SER A 19 -21.68 0.39 16.56
C SER A 19 -20.85 1.65 16.37
N GLU A 20 -20.56 2.39 17.43
CA GLU A 20 -19.66 3.57 17.38
C GLU A 20 -18.26 3.18 16.91
N SER A 21 -17.67 2.13 17.46
CA SER A 21 -16.35 1.62 17.05
C SER A 21 -16.34 1.15 15.59
N GLU A 22 -17.42 0.56 15.11
CA GLU A 22 -17.54 0.13 13.72
C GLU A 22 -17.68 1.32 12.76
N ILE A 23 -18.42 2.36 13.14
CA ILE A 23 -18.53 3.61 12.38
C ILE A 23 -17.16 4.29 12.30
N GLU A 24 -16.43 4.41 13.42
CA GLU A 24 -15.08 4.98 13.45
C GLU A 24 -14.12 4.20 12.54
N ARG A 25 -14.18 2.87 12.55
CA ARG A 25 -13.38 2.03 11.67
C ARG A 25 -13.68 2.29 10.20
N ILE A 26 -14.95 2.40 9.82
CA ILE A 26 -15.38 2.65 8.45
C ILE A 26 -14.93 4.05 7.99
N ASP A 27 -15.09 5.06 8.83
CA ASP A 27 -14.66 6.42 8.51
C ASP A 27 -13.14 6.50 8.29
N LEU A 28 -12.36 5.85 9.14
CA LEU A 28 -10.90 5.76 8.97
C LEU A 28 -10.52 5.03 7.68
N GLU A 29 -11.21 3.93 7.34
CA GLU A 29 -10.96 3.18 6.10
C GLU A 29 -11.24 4.02 4.85
N VAL A 30 -12.31 4.81 4.86
CA VAL A 30 -12.64 5.75 3.78
C VAL A 30 -11.54 6.81 3.63
N GLU A 31 -11.10 7.41 4.73
CA GLU A 31 -10.04 8.43 4.70
C GLU A 31 -8.68 7.84 4.26
N ILE A 32 -8.35 6.61 4.65
CA ILE A 32 -7.16 5.90 4.19
C ILE A 32 -7.20 5.69 2.67
N ASN A 33 -8.33 5.24 2.14
CA ASN A 33 -8.47 5.01 0.70
C ASN A 33 -8.36 6.31 -0.10
N LYS A 34 -8.96 7.39 0.38
CA LYS A 34 -8.80 8.73 -0.22
C LYS A 34 -7.36 9.21 -0.15
N GLY A 35 -6.71 9.05 1.00
CA GLY A 35 -5.32 9.44 1.22
C GLY A 35 -4.38 8.69 0.28
N PHE A 36 -4.56 7.37 0.14
CA PHE A 36 -3.81 6.54 -0.80
C PHE A 36 -3.92 7.07 -2.23
N MET A 37 -5.14 7.24 -2.72
CA MET A 37 -5.39 7.70 -4.08
C MET A 37 -4.80 9.09 -4.33
N ASN A 38 -4.92 10.00 -3.37
CA ASN A 38 -4.36 11.35 -3.48
C ASN A 38 -2.84 11.33 -3.65
N VAL A 39 -2.13 10.62 -2.78
CA VAL A 39 -0.67 10.50 -2.86
C VAL A 39 -0.25 9.81 -4.15
N TRP A 40 -0.93 8.73 -4.53
CA TRP A 40 -0.64 8.00 -5.76
C TRP A 40 -0.78 8.87 -7.01
N TYR A 41 -1.87 9.67 -7.12
CA TYR A 41 -2.05 10.62 -8.21
C TYR A 41 -0.96 11.68 -8.26
N LEU A 42 -0.59 12.27 -7.14
CA LEU A 42 0.47 13.28 -7.09
C LEU A 42 1.81 12.71 -7.59
N ILE A 43 2.14 11.47 -7.23
CA ILE A 43 3.34 10.80 -7.74
C ILE A 43 3.25 10.60 -9.26
N LEU A 44 2.10 10.14 -9.77
CA LEU A 44 1.88 9.93 -11.21
C LEU A 44 2.04 11.21 -12.03
N PHE A 45 1.63 12.35 -11.49
CA PHE A 45 1.75 13.64 -12.16
C PHE A 45 3.07 14.37 -11.91
N GLY A 46 3.99 13.76 -11.13
CA GLY A 46 5.31 14.34 -10.85
C GLY A 46 5.33 15.42 -9.76
N GLU A 47 4.24 15.56 -9.02
CA GLU A 47 4.09 16.54 -7.92
C GLU A 47 4.71 15.98 -6.63
N PHE A 48 6.03 15.72 -6.66
CA PHE A 48 6.72 14.96 -5.63
C PHE A 48 6.80 15.66 -4.28
N GLU A 49 6.89 16.99 -4.25
CA GLU A 49 6.93 17.77 -3.00
C GLU A 49 5.58 17.66 -2.28
N GLU A 50 4.48 17.90 -2.99
CA GLU A 50 3.14 17.77 -2.43
C GLU A 50 2.83 16.31 -2.04
N ALA A 51 3.23 15.34 -2.88
CA ALA A 51 3.13 13.91 -2.54
C ALA A 51 3.82 13.57 -1.23
N SER A 52 5.03 14.12 -1.00
CA SER A 52 5.78 13.92 0.23
C SER A 52 5.07 14.47 1.47
N GLU A 53 4.47 15.66 1.36
CA GLU A 53 3.69 16.26 2.46
C GLU A 53 2.43 15.44 2.76
N LYS A 54 1.67 15.06 1.74
CA LYS A 54 0.47 14.22 1.90
C LYS A 54 0.81 12.84 2.45
N LEU A 55 1.97 12.28 2.08
CA LEU A 55 2.43 10.98 2.56
C LEU A 55 2.70 10.99 4.08
N LYS A 56 3.16 12.11 4.66
CA LYS A 56 3.31 12.26 6.12
C LYS A 56 1.97 12.16 6.83
N SER A 57 0.95 12.86 6.34
CA SER A 57 -0.42 12.78 6.88
C SER A 57 -1.01 11.37 6.71
N TYR A 58 -0.75 10.74 5.57
CA TYR A 58 -1.17 9.37 5.28
C TYR A 58 -0.51 8.36 6.23
N SER A 59 0.75 8.54 6.57
CA SER A 59 1.46 7.70 7.56
C SER A 59 0.79 7.74 8.93
N GLN A 60 0.39 8.93 9.40
CA GLN A 60 -0.32 9.09 10.67
C GLN A 60 -1.67 8.38 10.66
N LEU A 61 -2.43 8.55 9.57
CA LEU A 61 -3.72 7.92 9.37
C LEU A 61 -3.60 6.39 9.34
N SER A 62 -2.63 5.86 8.60
CA SER A 62 -2.35 4.42 8.53
C SER A 62 -1.95 3.85 9.88
N SER A 63 -1.14 4.60 10.66
CA SER A 63 -0.75 4.22 12.02
C SER A 63 -1.94 4.15 12.97
N SER A 64 -2.91 5.07 12.84
CA SER A 64 -4.15 5.05 13.63
C SER A 64 -5.01 3.83 13.30
N TYR A 65 -4.96 3.34 12.07
CA TYR A 65 -5.73 2.17 11.62
C TYR A 65 -5.12 0.83 12.04
N LEU A 66 -3.88 0.80 12.56
CA LEU A 66 -3.22 -0.44 13.03
C LEU A 66 -3.99 -1.18 14.12
N VAL A 67 -4.87 -0.50 14.87
CA VAL A 67 -5.74 -1.12 15.88
C VAL A 67 -6.82 -2.02 15.25
N TYR A 68 -7.13 -1.79 13.97
CA TYR A 68 -8.14 -2.53 13.21
C TYR A 68 -7.51 -3.50 12.20
N ASP A 69 -6.37 -3.13 11.59
CA ASP A 69 -5.66 -3.95 10.60
C ASP A 69 -4.14 -3.85 10.80
N SER A 70 -3.52 -4.96 11.15
CA SER A 70 -2.06 -5.07 11.32
C SER A 70 -1.28 -4.80 10.04
N LYS A 71 -1.92 -4.81 8.88
CA LYS A 71 -1.34 -4.53 7.56
C LYS A 71 -1.52 -3.07 7.10
N ALA A 72 -2.09 -2.21 7.93
CA ALA A 72 -2.42 -0.83 7.57
C ALA A 72 -1.24 -0.02 7.01
N MET A 73 0.00 -0.31 7.44
CA MET A 73 1.20 0.38 6.96
C MET A 73 1.70 -0.09 5.60
N ILE A 74 1.20 -1.20 5.05
CA ILE A 74 1.70 -1.75 3.77
C ILE A 74 1.56 -0.74 2.63
N ASN A 75 0.42 -0.10 2.53
CA ASN A 75 0.18 0.90 1.49
C ASN A 75 1.04 2.16 1.66
N PHE A 76 1.35 2.56 2.90
CA PHE A 76 2.32 3.61 3.17
C PHE A 76 3.72 3.22 2.65
N TYR A 77 4.18 2.00 2.90
CA TYR A 77 5.49 1.54 2.39
C TYR A 77 5.51 1.47 0.86
N LYS A 78 4.42 1.01 0.22
CA LYS A 78 4.27 1.00 -1.24
C LYS A 78 4.39 2.41 -1.84
N LEU A 79 3.62 3.36 -1.33
CA LEU A 79 3.66 4.76 -1.78
C LEU A 79 5.02 5.41 -1.52
N SER A 80 5.64 5.14 -0.37
CA SER A 80 6.98 5.65 -0.03
C SER A 80 8.04 5.10 -0.97
N GLY A 81 8.01 3.80 -1.25
CA GLY A 81 8.91 3.16 -2.20
C GLY A 81 8.75 3.76 -3.60
N TYR A 82 7.51 3.92 -4.07
CA TYR A 82 7.22 4.49 -5.36
C TYR A 82 7.65 5.96 -5.48
N LEU A 83 7.30 6.80 -4.50
CA LEU A 83 7.71 8.21 -4.46
C LEU A 83 9.23 8.37 -4.51
N ASN A 84 9.95 7.61 -3.68
CA ASN A 84 11.41 7.68 -3.63
C ASN A 84 12.06 7.22 -4.93
N LEU A 85 11.54 6.19 -5.60
CA LEU A 85 12.02 5.78 -6.91
C LEU A 85 11.85 6.90 -7.94
N MET A 86 10.65 7.48 -8.02
CA MET A 86 10.34 8.54 -8.99
C MET A 86 11.11 9.83 -8.74
N SER A 87 11.49 10.09 -7.47
CA SER A 87 12.35 11.20 -7.06
C SER A 87 13.85 10.91 -7.18
N GLY A 88 14.24 9.74 -7.69
CA GLY A 88 15.65 9.35 -7.86
C GLY A 88 16.34 8.81 -6.60
N ASN A 89 15.64 8.66 -5.49
CA ASN A 89 16.16 8.17 -4.21
C ASN A 89 16.10 6.63 -4.15
N VAL A 90 16.91 5.96 -4.98
CA VAL A 90 16.84 4.50 -5.19
C VAL A 90 17.02 3.69 -3.89
N ASP A 91 17.97 4.06 -3.04
CA ASP A 91 18.24 3.35 -1.79
C ASP A 91 17.06 3.43 -0.80
N ALA A 92 16.47 4.61 -0.67
CA ALA A 92 15.27 4.80 0.15
C ALA A 92 14.08 4.02 -0.42
N SER A 93 13.90 4.01 -1.75
CA SER A 93 12.87 3.22 -2.41
C SER A 93 12.97 1.73 -2.05
N ILE A 94 14.15 1.14 -2.19
CA ILE A 94 14.40 -0.26 -1.85
C ILE A 94 14.10 -0.51 -0.36
N SER A 95 14.60 0.37 0.51
CA SER A 95 14.38 0.25 1.97
C SER A 95 12.91 0.23 2.35
N PHE A 96 12.05 1.02 1.68
CA PHE A 96 10.61 0.99 1.93
C PHE A 96 9.96 -0.27 1.40
N TYR A 97 10.30 -0.73 0.20
CA TYR A 97 9.76 -1.98 -0.34
C TYR A 97 10.18 -3.21 0.49
N ASP A 98 11.39 -3.20 1.06
CA ASP A 98 11.89 -4.28 1.93
C ASP A 98 11.15 -4.35 3.30
N GLN A 99 10.35 -3.32 3.68
CA GLN A 99 9.44 -3.40 4.83
C GLN A 99 8.15 -4.20 4.54
N ILE A 100 7.88 -4.49 3.28
CA ILE A 100 6.67 -5.21 2.87
C ILE A 100 6.96 -6.71 2.88
N PRO A 101 6.16 -7.52 3.59
CA PRO A 101 6.27 -8.98 3.51
C PRO A 101 6.26 -9.44 2.06
N ARG A 102 7.19 -10.32 1.70
CA ARG A 102 7.44 -10.70 0.31
C ARG A 102 6.19 -11.24 -0.38
N GLU A 103 5.39 -12.06 0.29
CA GLU A 103 4.14 -12.61 -0.22
C GLU A 103 3.10 -11.54 -0.58
N LEU A 104 3.11 -10.39 0.14
CA LEU A 104 2.21 -9.28 -0.14
C LEU A 104 2.71 -8.40 -1.29
N LEU A 105 4.02 -8.28 -1.45
CA LEU A 105 4.61 -7.56 -2.58
C LEU A 105 4.48 -8.38 -3.87
N ASP A 106 4.71 -9.69 -3.82
CA ASP A 106 4.56 -10.60 -4.96
C ASP A 106 3.11 -10.69 -5.47
N ALA A 107 2.14 -10.46 -4.61
CA ALA A 107 0.73 -10.37 -4.98
C ALA A 107 0.34 -9.02 -5.62
N ASP A 108 1.22 -8.02 -5.59
CA ASP A 108 1.00 -6.68 -6.15
C ASP A 108 1.97 -6.39 -7.29
N ASN A 109 1.62 -6.83 -8.48
CA ASN A 109 2.46 -6.71 -9.67
C ASN A 109 2.87 -5.27 -9.99
N TYR A 110 2.03 -4.29 -9.70
CA TYR A 110 2.33 -2.88 -9.94
C TYR A 110 3.51 -2.43 -9.05
N HIS A 111 3.43 -2.62 -7.76
CA HIS A 111 4.49 -2.23 -6.84
C HIS A 111 5.72 -3.14 -6.94
N LEU A 112 5.55 -4.43 -7.25
CA LEU A 112 6.66 -5.33 -7.52
C LEU A 112 7.48 -4.88 -8.75
N TYR A 113 6.82 -4.34 -9.78
CA TYR A 113 7.50 -3.78 -10.95
C TYR A 113 8.38 -2.59 -10.58
N PHE A 114 7.88 -1.65 -9.77
CA PHE A 114 8.67 -0.51 -9.31
C PHE A 114 9.81 -0.93 -8.38
N TYR A 115 9.60 -1.93 -7.54
CA TYR A 115 10.69 -2.53 -6.77
C TYR A 115 11.77 -3.12 -7.69
N ALA A 116 11.40 -3.86 -8.71
CA ALA A 116 12.34 -4.41 -9.69
C ALA A 116 13.13 -3.30 -10.42
N LEU A 117 12.49 -2.18 -10.78
CA LEU A 117 13.15 -1.01 -11.35
C LEU A 117 14.15 -0.39 -10.36
N ALA A 118 13.80 -0.26 -9.08
CA ALA A 118 14.72 0.24 -8.06
C ALA A 118 15.94 -0.68 -7.90
N VAL A 119 15.72 -1.99 -7.86
CA VAL A 119 16.80 -3.00 -7.79
C VAL A 119 17.71 -2.94 -9.03
N LYS A 120 17.13 -2.75 -10.23
CA LYS A 120 17.89 -2.54 -11.48
C LYS A 120 18.73 -1.25 -11.42
N ALA A 121 18.13 -0.15 -10.98
CA ALA A 121 18.81 1.14 -10.84
C ALA A 121 19.95 1.11 -9.82
N LYS A 122 19.87 0.26 -8.78
CA LYS A 122 20.94 -0.03 -7.83
C LYS A 122 22.08 -0.85 -8.43
N GLY A 123 21.91 -1.40 -9.62
CA GLY A 123 22.92 -2.22 -10.32
C GLY A 123 22.83 -3.72 -10.04
N ASN A 124 21.86 -4.19 -9.27
CA ASN A 124 21.67 -5.63 -9.03
C ASN A 124 20.86 -6.26 -10.19
N LYS A 125 21.57 -6.53 -11.30
CA LYS A 125 20.97 -7.07 -12.53
C LYS A 125 20.36 -8.46 -12.33
N GLU A 126 21.01 -9.33 -11.56
CA GLU A 126 20.55 -10.69 -11.32
C GLU A 126 19.16 -10.67 -10.64
N LYS A 127 19.06 -10.04 -9.48
CA LYS A 127 17.80 -9.93 -8.75
C LYS A 127 16.71 -9.19 -9.56
N SER A 128 17.06 -8.14 -10.28
CA SER A 128 16.08 -7.41 -11.08
C SER A 128 15.54 -8.25 -12.24
N ASN A 129 16.39 -9.03 -12.91
CA ASN A 129 15.97 -9.93 -13.99
C ASN A 129 15.04 -11.04 -13.47
N GLU A 130 15.35 -11.66 -12.33
CA GLU A 130 14.44 -12.62 -11.68
C GLU A 130 13.04 -12.04 -11.44
N LEU A 131 12.99 -10.79 -10.96
CA LEU A 131 11.73 -10.09 -10.71
C LEU A 131 10.96 -9.79 -12.02
N PHE A 132 11.68 -9.33 -13.06
CA PHE A 132 11.07 -9.08 -14.36
C PHE A 132 10.61 -10.38 -15.05
N GLU A 133 11.37 -11.48 -14.93
CA GLU A 133 10.94 -12.79 -15.44
C GLU A 133 9.67 -13.29 -14.73
N TYR A 134 9.59 -13.14 -13.42
CA TYR A 134 8.38 -13.44 -12.66
C TYR A 134 7.19 -12.64 -13.19
N LEU A 135 7.33 -11.32 -13.30
CA LEU A 135 6.26 -10.42 -13.78
C LEU A 135 5.88 -10.68 -15.24
N ALA A 136 6.85 -11.01 -16.10
CA ALA A 136 6.64 -11.31 -17.52
C ALA A 136 5.84 -12.61 -17.74
N ASN A 137 5.97 -13.56 -16.83
CA ASN A 137 5.35 -14.88 -16.90
C ASN A 137 4.11 -15.02 -16.02
N TYR A 138 3.80 -14.00 -15.20
CA TYR A 138 2.69 -14.05 -14.26
C TYR A 138 1.34 -13.99 -14.97
N ASN A 139 0.51 -15.00 -14.74
CA ASN A 139 -0.75 -15.20 -15.47
C ASN A 139 -1.96 -14.68 -14.67
N PHE A 140 -2.02 -13.38 -14.42
CA PHE A 140 -3.19 -12.76 -13.81
C PHE A 140 -4.16 -12.19 -14.86
N ALA A 141 -5.45 -12.42 -14.64
CA ALA A 141 -6.51 -11.71 -15.34
C ALA A 141 -6.62 -10.28 -14.79
N GLY A 142 -6.48 -9.28 -15.65
CA GLY A 142 -6.67 -7.87 -15.31
C GLY A 142 -5.87 -6.95 -16.24
N TRP A 143 -6.44 -5.78 -16.56
CA TRP A 143 -5.81 -4.81 -17.48
C TRP A 143 -4.46 -4.30 -16.95
N ALA A 144 -4.35 -4.06 -15.63
CA ALA A 144 -3.10 -3.62 -15.00
C ALA A 144 -1.97 -4.66 -15.18
N ASN A 145 -2.30 -5.94 -15.06
CA ASN A 145 -1.33 -7.03 -15.23
C ASN A 145 -0.84 -7.15 -16.68
N SER A 146 -1.69 -6.88 -17.65
CA SER A 146 -1.30 -6.89 -19.08
C SER A 146 -0.26 -5.80 -19.36
N ILE A 147 -0.43 -4.59 -18.81
CA ILE A 147 0.51 -3.49 -18.94
C ILE A 147 1.84 -3.84 -18.26
N ILE A 148 1.81 -4.28 -17.02
CA ILE A 148 3.00 -4.63 -16.23
C ILE A 148 3.79 -5.76 -16.90
N ARG A 149 3.11 -6.79 -17.43
CA ARG A 149 3.76 -7.87 -18.18
C ARG A 149 4.52 -7.34 -19.38
N SER A 150 3.91 -6.49 -20.18
CA SER A 150 4.54 -5.88 -21.36
C SER A 150 5.76 -5.03 -20.98
N LEU A 151 5.65 -4.24 -19.92
CA LEU A 151 6.74 -3.43 -19.39
C LEU A 151 7.90 -4.31 -18.87
N ALA A 152 7.60 -5.39 -18.13
CA ALA A 152 8.61 -6.32 -17.63
C ALA A 152 9.35 -7.03 -18.79
N GLN A 153 8.62 -7.47 -19.83
CA GLN A 153 9.22 -8.06 -21.03
C GLN A 153 10.16 -7.08 -21.75
N SER A 154 9.82 -5.79 -21.76
CA SER A 154 10.69 -4.76 -22.34
C SER A 154 11.99 -4.59 -21.54
N GLN A 155 11.92 -4.70 -20.20
CA GLN A 155 13.11 -4.60 -19.34
C GLN A 155 14.09 -5.76 -19.52
N LEU A 156 13.61 -6.94 -19.85
CA LEU A 156 14.45 -8.13 -20.10
C LEU A 156 15.20 -8.06 -21.45
N LYS A 157 14.71 -7.21 -22.38
CA LYS A 157 15.34 -7.03 -23.71
C LYS A 157 16.36 -5.88 -23.74
N ALA A 158 16.34 -5.03 -22.71
CA ALA A 158 17.22 -3.86 -22.56
C ALA A 158 18.49 -4.18 -21.78
#